data_4046f9dcb59686d2cb7bfaf90616f88d
#
_entry.id   4046f9dcb59686d2cb7bfaf90616f88d
#
_cell.length_a   1.000
_cell.length_b   1.000
_cell.length_c   1.000
_cell.angle_alpha   90.00
_cell.angle_beta   90.00
_cell.angle_gamma   90.00
#
_symmetry.space_group_name_H-M   'P 1'
#
loop_
_entity.id
_entity.type
_entity.pdbx_description
1 polymer ?
#
loop_
_entity_poly.entity_id
_entity_poly.type
_entity_poly.pdbx_seq_one_letter_code
_entity_poly.pdbx_strand_id
1 'polypeptide(L)'
;MSMSSPDITKKLFGGVLDVDGAGFYPGLELLNFVLCCEEGVLPSQDNFTLTRYAHDFARRLLKDDSLPKDEKRKVLMDQDSEDAIRRLLHCLELDVANIVKTKSWERTHFFPYTRSLIHWDARLKGKNIQIERRYLRGGGALAFHILRKDENSIRLQKIRDGFDLLFPDNEDTPLESLASTLRGRGQKDGSPVKDRIEPESILFNDELEELYRDGMMNILSHIELPRVSRIRSVINWTGIWLVIMQNARSSDALGLERVNLIFDCAGSHGQLRRASQRCLKDSISKVFLAASNVADGKSSKQQLGKVRGAFAATAAAVGLLNSWRGRRHFVMGLDALETMVLACLEGESEISFERFGMDWLYEKCRFVTGRESAQDADLLNNFDSTIFEENERQLAEQMKSTGLLTIYSDATRMISTGALR
;
A
#
# COMPACT_ATOMS: atom_id res chain seq x y z
N MET A 1 6.84 -13.56 29.67
CA MET A 1 7.64 -12.90 28.61
C MET A 1 6.92 -11.62 28.17
N SER A 2 7.65 -10.56 27.88
CA SER A 2 7.08 -9.32 27.33
C SER A 2 6.64 -9.56 25.89
N MET A 3 5.44 -9.12 25.51
CA MET A 3 4.89 -9.26 24.17
C MET A 3 5.33 -8.06 23.31
N SER A 4 5.94 -8.33 22.16
CA SER A 4 6.38 -7.31 21.20
C SER A 4 5.24 -6.84 20.29
N SER A 5 5.40 -5.69 19.60
CA SER A 5 4.40 -5.23 18.62
C SER A 5 4.17 -6.24 17.48
N PRO A 6 5.19 -6.92 16.91
CA PRO A 6 4.97 -8.01 15.96
C PRO A 6 4.10 -9.15 16.50
N ASP A 7 4.31 -9.57 17.75
CA ASP A 7 3.50 -10.66 18.34
C ASP A 7 2.04 -10.25 18.51
N ILE A 8 1.80 -8.99 18.91
CA ILE A 8 0.46 -8.43 19.06
C ILE A 8 -0.23 -8.36 17.70
N THR A 9 0.44 -7.81 16.68
CA THR A 9 -0.17 -7.61 15.36
C THR A 9 -0.42 -8.93 14.64
N LYS A 10 0.44 -9.94 14.81
CA LYS A 10 0.17 -11.30 14.30
C LYS A 10 -1.11 -11.89 14.90
N LYS A 11 -1.30 -11.78 16.20
CA LYS A 11 -2.49 -12.29 16.86
C LYS A 11 -3.75 -11.52 16.48
N LEU A 12 -3.65 -10.19 16.35
CA LEU A 12 -4.79 -9.32 16.11
C LEU A 12 -5.16 -9.23 14.64
N PHE A 13 -4.15 -9.17 13.76
CA PHE A 13 -4.32 -8.87 12.34
C PHE A 13 -3.85 -9.98 11.40
N GLY A 14 -3.23 -11.03 11.91
CA GLY A 14 -2.70 -12.13 11.13
C GLY A 14 -1.27 -11.93 10.63
N GLY A 15 -0.71 -10.73 10.71
CA GLY A 15 0.63 -10.44 10.21
C GLY A 15 1.37 -9.36 10.98
N VAL A 16 2.63 -9.16 10.64
CA VAL A 16 3.47 -8.12 11.24
C VAL A 16 3.13 -6.78 10.63
N LEU A 17 2.61 -5.86 11.45
CA LEU A 17 2.39 -4.46 11.12
C LEU A 17 3.15 -3.62 12.15
N ASP A 18 4.42 -3.36 11.86
CA ASP A 18 5.31 -2.67 12.79
C ASP A 18 5.87 -1.39 12.14
N VAL A 19 5.49 -0.24 12.67
CA VAL A 19 6.03 1.05 12.25
C VAL A 19 7.13 1.45 13.21
N ASP A 20 8.36 1.24 12.83
CA ASP A 20 9.54 1.67 13.60
C ASP A 20 10.04 3.08 13.19
N GLY A 21 9.12 4.02 13.04
CA GLY A 21 9.40 5.45 12.88
C GLY A 21 10.02 5.89 11.54
N ALA A 22 10.23 5.00 10.60
CA ALA A 22 11.03 5.29 9.41
C ALA A 22 10.29 5.25 8.07
N GLY A 23 9.01 5.02 8.06
CA GLY A 23 8.21 4.86 6.85
C GLY A 23 7.49 3.53 6.83
N PHE A 24 6.49 3.45 5.97
CA PHE A 24 5.60 2.32 5.90
C PHE A 24 5.30 2.02 4.43
N TYR A 25 5.73 0.84 3.96
CA TYR A 25 5.69 0.50 2.54
C TYR A 25 5.09 -0.90 2.29
N PRO A 26 3.83 -1.15 2.70
CA PRO A 26 3.26 -2.49 2.59
C PRO A 26 3.20 -2.98 1.14
N GLY A 27 2.88 -2.12 0.20
CA GLY A 27 2.81 -2.49 -1.21
C GLY A 27 4.18 -2.80 -1.83
N LEU A 28 5.24 -2.09 -1.44
CA LEU A 28 6.60 -2.43 -1.87
C LEU A 28 7.08 -3.74 -1.25
N GLU A 29 6.76 -3.99 0.01
CA GLU A 29 7.05 -5.27 0.67
C GLU A 29 6.33 -6.42 -0.06
N LEU A 30 5.04 -6.26 -0.42
CA LEU A 30 4.31 -7.21 -1.23
C LEU A 30 5.03 -7.50 -2.56
N LEU A 31 5.39 -6.45 -3.31
CA LEU A 31 6.05 -6.60 -4.61
C LEU A 31 7.41 -7.31 -4.48
N ASN A 32 8.17 -7.04 -3.41
CA ASN A 32 9.40 -7.79 -3.14
C ASN A 32 9.14 -9.28 -2.96
N PHE A 33 8.11 -9.67 -2.20
CA PHE A 33 7.75 -11.09 -2.06
C PHE A 33 7.30 -11.69 -3.39
N VAL A 34 6.44 -11.00 -4.13
CA VAL A 34 5.91 -11.49 -5.41
C VAL A 34 7.01 -11.71 -6.44
N LEU A 35 7.96 -10.77 -6.57
CA LEU A 35 8.90 -10.71 -7.69
C LEU A 35 10.29 -11.27 -7.37
N CYS A 36 10.58 -11.55 -6.10
CA CYS A 36 11.87 -12.09 -5.69
C CYS A 36 11.85 -13.58 -5.39
N CYS A 37 10.71 -14.28 -5.54
CA CYS A 37 10.64 -15.71 -5.37
C CYS A 37 11.29 -16.45 -6.56
N GLU A 38 12.21 -17.36 -6.29
CA GLU A 38 12.83 -18.23 -7.33
C GLU A 38 11.82 -19.22 -7.92
N GLU A 39 10.87 -19.61 -7.12
CA GLU A 39 9.82 -20.58 -7.47
C GLU A 39 8.67 -19.97 -8.29
N GLY A 40 8.82 -18.72 -8.71
CA GLY A 40 7.85 -17.98 -9.51
C GLY A 40 6.91 -17.09 -8.69
N VAL A 41 5.97 -16.47 -9.38
CA VAL A 41 4.99 -15.56 -8.79
C VAL A 41 4.01 -16.33 -7.91
N LEU A 42 3.88 -15.93 -6.65
CA LEU A 42 2.96 -16.52 -5.67
C LEU A 42 3.07 -18.06 -5.58
N PRO A 43 4.22 -18.62 -5.16
CA PRO A 43 4.44 -20.06 -5.11
C PRO A 43 3.44 -20.75 -4.17
N SER A 44 2.97 -21.94 -4.54
CA SER A 44 2.00 -22.70 -3.75
C SER A 44 2.65 -23.41 -2.56
N GLN A 45 3.93 -23.78 -2.69
CA GLN A 45 4.68 -24.47 -1.63
C GLN A 45 4.97 -23.54 -0.45
N ASP A 46 5.06 -24.11 0.77
CA ASP A 46 5.31 -23.32 1.98
C ASP A 46 6.77 -22.85 2.10
N ASN A 47 7.70 -23.63 1.58
CA ASN A 47 9.11 -23.26 1.51
C ASN A 47 9.42 -22.63 0.16
N PHE A 48 9.85 -21.37 0.16
CA PHE A 48 10.31 -20.68 -1.04
C PHE A 48 11.57 -19.85 -0.74
N THR A 49 12.32 -19.54 -1.79
CA THR A 49 13.57 -18.79 -1.70
C THR A 49 13.38 -17.41 -2.30
N LEU A 50 13.71 -16.38 -1.54
CA LEU A 50 13.77 -15.01 -2.05
C LEU A 50 15.18 -14.70 -2.51
N THR A 51 15.33 -14.37 -3.78
CA THR A 51 16.59 -13.87 -4.35
C THR A 51 16.60 -12.35 -4.28
N ARG A 52 17.61 -11.79 -3.65
CA ARG A 52 17.74 -10.36 -3.40
C ARG A 52 19.07 -9.84 -3.89
N TYR A 53 19.05 -8.59 -4.27
CA TYR A 53 20.25 -7.87 -4.67
C TYR A 53 20.43 -6.64 -3.79
N ALA A 54 21.68 -6.30 -3.45
CA ALA A 54 21.98 -5.06 -2.78
C ALA A 54 21.87 -3.89 -3.78
N HIS A 55 21.05 -2.92 -3.46
CA HIS A 55 20.93 -1.67 -4.22
C HIS A 55 21.65 -0.49 -3.56
N ASP A 56 22.59 -0.80 -2.69
CA ASP A 56 23.36 0.19 -1.94
C ASP A 56 24.03 1.21 -2.86
N PHE A 57 24.55 0.77 -4.00
CA PHE A 57 25.24 1.66 -4.93
C PHE A 57 24.31 2.77 -5.45
N ALA A 58 23.13 2.43 -5.97
CA ALA A 58 22.18 3.42 -6.49
C ALA A 58 21.70 4.38 -5.41
N ARG A 59 21.41 3.87 -4.22
CA ARG A 59 20.98 4.67 -3.06
C ARG A 59 22.09 5.61 -2.58
N ARG A 60 23.31 5.11 -2.46
CA ARG A 60 24.47 5.89 -2.05
C ARG A 60 24.86 6.91 -3.10
N LEU A 61 24.78 6.56 -4.39
CA LEU A 61 25.01 7.51 -5.48
C LEU A 61 24.06 8.70 -5.39
N LEU A 62 22.81 8.47 -4.99
CA LEU A 62 21.80 9.52 -4.85
C LEU A 62 21.98 10.37 -3.58
N LYS A 63 22.32 9.77 -2.45
CA LYS A 63 22.24 10.41 -1.13
C LYS A 63 23.56 10.51 -0.35
N ASP A 64 24.58 9.72 -0.71
CA ASP A 64 25.84 9.63 0.04
C ASP A 64 27.01 10.16 -0.76
N ASP A 65 27.42 11.39 -0.45
CA ASP A 65 28.57 12.03 -1.10
C ASP A 65 29.91 11.38 -0.74
N SER A 66 29.92 10.51 0.29
CA SER A 66 31.12 9.78 0.70
C SER A 66 31.42 8.53 -0.14
N LEU A 67 30.60 8.21 -1.15
CA LEU A 67 30.85 7.07 -2.03
C LEU A 67 32.22 7.22 -2.72
N PRO A 68 33.14 6.22 -2.56
CA PRO A 68 34.49 6.33 -3.09
C PRO A 68 34.54 6.53 -4.60
N LYS A 69 35.46 7.38 -5.07
CA LYS A 69 35.58 7.69 -6.49
C LYS A 69 35.92 6.46 -7.35
N ASP A 70 36.65 5.51 -6.82
CA ASP A 70 36.97 4.25 -7.50
C ASP A 70 35.76 3.31 -7.62
N GLU A 71 34.84 3.33 -6.68
CA GLU A 71 33.55 2.63 -6.81
C GLU A 71 32.66 3.29 -7.87
N LYS A 72 32.61 4.62 -7.91
CA LYS A 72 31.87 5.37 -8.94
C LYS A 72 32.39 5.08 -10.33
N ARG A 73 33.74 5.11 -10.52
CA ARG A 73 34.40 4.88 -11.84
C ARG A 73 34.19 3.47 -12.40
N LYS A 74 33.84 2.50 -11.57
CA LYS A 74 33.51 1.14 -12.06
C LYS A 74 32.20 1.10 -12.86
N VAL A 75 31.35 2.11 -12.69
CA VAL A 75 30.02 2.18 -13.30
C VAL A 75 29.87 3.43 -14.17
N LEU A 76 30.52 4.53 -13.79
CA LEU A 76 30.39 5.83 -14.39
C LEU A 76 31.73 6.23 -15.02
N MET A 77 31.72 6.68 -16.27
CA MET A 77 32.94 7.03 -17.01
C MET A 77 33.54 8.36 -16.54
N ASP A 78 32.68 9.34 -16.23
CA ASP A 78 33.05 10.72 -15.95
C ASP A 78 32.04 11.39 -14.99
N GLN A 79 32.29 12.67 -14.65
CA GLN A 79 31.43 13.43 -13.76
C GLN A 79 30.09 13.76 -14.38
N ASP A 80 30.05 14.02 -15.69
CA ASP A 80 28.80 14.35 -16.39
C ASP A 80 27.84 13.16 -16.43
N SER A 81 28.40 11.96 -16.63
CA SER A 81 27.65 10.70 -16.52
C SER A 81 27.13 10.46 -15.09
N GLU A 82 27.92 10.77 -14.05
CA GLU A 82 27.49 10.69 -12.66
C GLU A 82 26.30 11.64 -12.41
N ASP A 83 26.41 12.89 -12.83
CA ASP A 83 25.38 13.89 -12.63
C ASP A 83 24.10 13.56 -13.39
N ALA A 84 24.20 13.03 -14.61
CA ALA A 84 23.06 12.61 -15.41
C ALA A 84 22.30 11.45 -14.73
N ILE A 85 23.02 10.41 -14.30
CA ILE A 85 22.43 9.26 -13.60
C ILE A 85 21.84 9.68 -12.24
N ARG A 86 22.51 10.56 -11.50
CA ARG A 86 21.99 11.07 -10.24
C ARG A 86 20.68 11.83 -10.43
N ARG A 87 20.58 12.67 -11.46
CA ARG A 87 19.31 13.34 -11.80
C ARG A 87 18.21 12.37 -12.16
N LEU A 88 18.51 11.34 -12.96
CA LEU A 88 17.55 10.30 -13.28
C LEU A 88 17.08 9.56 -12.02
N LEU A 89 18.01 9.15 -11.13
CA LEU A 89 17.65 8.49 -9.87
C LEU A 89 16.76 9.37 -8.99
N HIS A 90 16.95 10.70 -8.99
CA HIS A 90 16.02 11.61 -8.31
C HIS A 90 14.61 11.57 -8.89
N CYS A 91 14.46 11.45 -10.20
CA CYS A 91 13.14 11.31 -10.83
C CYS A 91 12.46 9.97 -10.49
N LEU A 92 13.24 8.94 -10.19
CA LEU A 92 12.74 7.61 -9.82
C LEU A 92 12.50 7.47 -8.31
N GLU A 93 12.98 8.42 -7.50
CA GLU A 93 12.84 8.35 -6.05
C GLU A 93 11.36 8.35 -5.64
N LEU A 94 10.97 7.37 -4.84
CA LEU A 94 9.63 7.29 -4.29
C LEU A 94 9.48 8.36 -3.20
N ASP A 95 8.64 9.36 -3.46
CA ASP A 95 8.29 10.36 -2.46
C ASP A 95 7.27 9.79 -1.49
N VAL A 96 7.78 9.17 -0.44
CA VAL A 96 6.92 8.70 0.64
C VAL A 96 6.81 9.80 1.68
N ALA A 97 5.63 10.34 1.74
CA ALA A 97 5.29 11.33 2.74
C ALA A 97 5.58 10.77 4.14
N ASN A 98 6.21 11.53 5.03
CA ASN A 98 6.68 11.20 6.40
C ASN A 98 8.06 10.58 6.58
N ILE A 99 8.73 10.18 5.58
CA ILE A 99 10.17 10.04 5.76
C ILE A 99 10.67 11.46 5.94
N VAL A 100 11.04 11.80 7.17
CA VAL A 100 11.87 12.97 7.37
C VAL A 100 12.97 12.82 6.33
N LYS A 101 13.09 13.78 5.40
CA LYS A 101 14.15 13.81 4.38
C LYS A 101 15.50 13.81 5.11
N THR A 102 15.86 12.65 5.61
CA THR A 102 17.16 12.44 6.25
C THR A 102 18.16 12.25 5.15
N LYS A 103 19.37 12.74 5.34
CA LYS A 103 20.49 12.50 4.43
C LYS A 103 20.88 11.00 4.36
N SER A 104 20.18 10.11 5.06
CA SER A 104 20.50 8.69 5.10
C SER A 104 20.07 8.01 3.81
N TRP A 105 21.02 7.53 3.05
CA TRP A 105 20.82 6.71 1.86
C TRP A 105 20.02 5.43 2.15
N GLU A 106 20.08 4.89 3.36
CA GLU A 106 19.38 3.70 3.82
C GLU A 106 17.85 3.81 3.73
N ARG A 107 17.31 5.02 3.62
CA ARG A 107 15.86 5.29 3.58
C ARG A 107 15.36 5.68 2.19
N THR A 108 16.22 5.59 1.18
CA THR A 108 15.86 5.90 -0.18
C THR A 108 15.23 4.68 -0.84
N HIS A 109 14.04 4.84 -1.39
CA HIS A 109 13.35 3.85 -2.19
C HIS A 109 13.02 4.45 -3.55
N PHE A 110 12.96 3.61 -4.57
CA PHE A 110 12.60 4.01 -5.92
C PHE A 110 11.22 3.46 -6.27
N PHE A 111 10.47 4.21 -7.07
CA PHE A 111 9.22 3.68 -7.59
C PHE A 111 9.51 2.46 -8.47
N PRO A 112 8.80 1.35 -8.33
CA PRO A 112 9.10 0.08 -8.97
C PRO A 112 8.62 0.05 -10.43
N TYR A 113 9.19 0.90 -11.27
CA TYR A 113 8.85 0.94 -12.70
C TYR A 113 9.22 -0.35 -13.43
N THR A 114 10.27 -1.02 -12.98
CA THR A 114 10.79 -2.26 -13.54
C THR A 114 11.12 -3.25 -12.43
N ARG A 115 11.25 -4.53 -12.79
CA ARG A 115 11.56 -5.58 -11.84
C ARG A 115 12.89 -5.33 -11.09
N SER A 116 13.90 -4.81 -11.77
CA SER A 116 15.20 -4.50 -11.15
C SER A 116 15.20 -3.31 -10.21
N LEU A 117 14.20 -2.44 -10.27
CA LEU A 117 14.02 -1.34 -9.30
C LEU A 117 13.34 -1.78 -8.01
N ILE A 118 12.72 -2.95 -8.02
CA ILE A 118 12.16 -3.53 -6.80
C ILE A 118 13.30 -4.13 -6.01
N HIS A 119 13.50 -3.62 -4.82
CA HIS A 119 14.57 -4.08 -4.00
C HIS A 119 14.14 -4.29 -2.55
N TRP A 120 14.64 -5.36 -2.03
CA TRP A 120 14.62 -5.63 -0.62
C TRP A 120 15.77 -4.86 0.03
N ASP A 121 15.58 -4.42 1.26
CA ASP A 121 16.58 -3.65 1.97
C ASP A 121 17.73 -4.57 2.46
N ALA A 122 18.65 -4.83 1.58
CA ALA A 122 19.89 -5.56 1.88
C ALA A 122 21.08 -4.60 1.81
N ARG A 123 22.00 -4.73 2.75
CA ARG A 123 23.23 -3.93 2.80
C ARG A 123 24.46 -4.75 3.18
N LEU A 124 25.63 -4.29 2.75
CA LEU A 124 26.90 -4.85 3.18
C LEU A 124 27.28 -4.32 4.57
N LYS A 125 27.53 -5.26 5.50
CA LYS A 125 28.12 -4.95 6.80
C LYS A 125 29.44 -5.71 6.92
N GLY A 126 30.52 -5.04 6.57
CA GLY A 126 31.84 -5.69 6.45
C GLY A 126 31.89 -6.70 5.30
N LYS A 127 32.12 -7.97 5.61
CA LYS A 127 32.12 -9.07 4.62
C LYS A 127 30.74 -9.76 4.48
N ASN A 128 29.78 -9.45 5.34
CA ASN A 128 28.50 -10.12 5.41
C ASN A 128 27.39 -9.22 4.85
N ILE A 129 26.42 -9.82 4.18
CA ILE A 129 25.21 -9.13 3.76
C ILE A 129 24.21 -9.24 4.89
N GLN A 130 23.73 -8.10 5.34
CA GLN A 130 22.67 -7.98 6.34
C GLN A 130 21.40 -7.49 5.66
N ILE A 131 20.33 -8.26 5.82
CA ILE A 131 19.01 -7.86 5.34
C ILE A 131 18.40 -6.92 6.38
N GLU A 132 18.08 -5.72 5.95
CA GLU A 132 17.42 -4.72 6.76
C GLU A 132 15.91 -4.71 6.46
N ARG A 133 15.14 -5.46 7.24
CA ARG A 133 13.66 -5.51 7.11
C ARG A 133 12.94 -4.37 7.81
N ARG A 134 13.68 -3.50 8.44
CA ARG A 134 13.16 -2.49 9.36
C ARG A 134 12.15 -1.55 8.73
N TYR A 135 12.30 -1.27 7.43
CA TYR A 135 11.46 -0.32 6.71
C TYR A 135 10.31 -0.97 5.94
N LEU A 136 10.33 -2.28 5.76
CA LEU A 136 9.37 -3.03 4.96
C LEU A 136 8.44 -3.92 5.80
N ARG A 137 8.41 -3.76 7.12
CA ARG A 137 7.58 -4.57 8.03
C ARG A 137 6.17 -3.99 8.17
N GLY A 138 5.49 -3.86 7.05
CA GLY A 138 4.24 -3.11 6.99
C GLY A 138 3.00 -3.91 6.61
N GLY A 139 3.04 -5.24 6.63
CA GLY A 139 1.90 -6.08 6.29
C GLY A 139 1.92 -6.60 4.85
N GLY A 140 2.95 -6.30 4.06
CA GLY A 140 3.10 -6.83 2.71
C GLY A 140 3.33 -8.34 2.70
N ALA A 141 4.00 -8.90 3.73
CA ALA A 141 4.13 -10.33 3.91
C ALA A 141 2.77 -11.01 4.17
N LEU A 142 1.89 -10.40 4.97
CA LEU A 142 0.52 -10.88 5.16
C LEU A 142 -0.26 -10.84 3.84
N ALA A 143 -0.20 -9.73 3.13
CA ALA A 143 -0.84 -9.56 1.82
C ALA A 143 -0.37 -10.63 0.81
N PHE A 144 0.93 -10.88 0.73
CA PHE A 144 1.50 -11.93 -0.09
C PHE A 144 0.97 -13.32 0.29
N HIS A 145 0.91 -13.62 1.60
CA HIS A 145 0.41 -14.91 2.08
C HIS A 145 -1.07 -15.11 1.73
N ILE A 146 -1.90 -14.08 1.87
CA ILE A 146 -3.31 -14.11 1.49
C ILE A 146 -3.46 -14.44 0.01
N LEU A 147 -2.70 -13.78 -0.88
CA LEU A 147 -2.79 -14.02 -2.32
C LEU A 147 -2.35 -15.42 -2.69
N ARG A 148 -1.19 -15.89 -2.21
CA ARG A 148 -0.63 -17.18 -2.60
C ARG A 148 -1.41 -18.38 -2.07
N LYS A 149 -2.20 -18.21 -1.02
CA LYS A 149 -3.05 -19.25 -0.40
C LYS A 149 -4.51 -19.11 -0.80
N ASP A 150 -4.79 -18.45 -1.91
CA ASP A 150 -6.13 -18.41 -2.47
C ASP A 150 -6.59 -19.81 -2.89
N GLU A 151 -7.70 -20.28 -2.33
CA GLU A 151 -8.30 -21.57 -2.66
C GLU A 151 -8.99 -21.55 -4.03
N ASN A 152 -9.36 -20.36 -4.53
CA ASN A 152 -9.86 -20.20 -5.89
C ASN A 152 -8.71 -20.21 -6.91
N SER A 153 -8.44 -21.38 -7.47
CA SER A 153 -7.33 -21.60 -8.42
C SER A 153 -7.43 -20.73 -9.67
N ILE A 154 -8.65 -20.40 -10.13
CA ILE A 154 -8.85 -19.54 -11.31
C ILE A 154 -8.45 -18.11 -10.98
N ARG A 155 -8.89 -17.57 -9.85
CA ARG A 155 -8.51 -16.24 -9.39
C ARG A 155 -7.00 -16.15 -9.12
N LEU A 156 -6.43 -17.13 -8.45
CA LEU A 156 -4.98 -17.20 -8.21
C LEU A 156 -4.19 -17.15 -9.51
N GLN A 157 -4.63 -17.89 -10.53
CA GLN A 157 -3.97 -17.88 -11.84
C GLN A 157 -4.09 -16.52 -12.52
N LYS A 158 -5.28 -15.90 -12.54
CA LYS A 158 -5.46 -14.53 -13.05
C LYS A 158 -4.52 -13.52 -12.36
N ILE A 159 -4.36 -13.62 -11.03
CA ILE A 159 -3.46 -12.75 -10.26
C ILE A 159 -1.99 -13.00 -10.66
N ARG A 160 -1.56 -14.25 -10.81
CA ARG A 160 -0.20 -14.59 -11.28
C ARG A 160 0.08 -14.02 -12.66
N ASP A 161 -0.79 -14.30 -13.61
CA ASP A 161 -0.68 -13.80 -14.99
C ASP A 161 -0.65 -12.26 -15.03
N GLY A 162 -1.46 -11.63 -14.17
CA GLY A 162 -1.49 -10.17 -14.02
C GLY A 162 -0.16 -9.59 -13.51
N PHE A 163 0.49 -10.22 -12.54
CA PHE A 163 1.82 -9.80 -12.08
C PHE A 163 2.91 -10.05 -13.12
N ASP A 164 2.86 -11.17 -13.86
CA ASP A 164 3.82 -11.46 -14.95
C ASP A 164 3.68 -10.45 -16.09
N LEU A 165 2.45 -10.04 -16.43
CA LEU A 165 2.21 -8.96 -17.39
C LEU A 165 2.66 -7.59 -16.87
N LEU A 166 2.53 -7.35 -15.57
CA LEU A 166 2.93 -6.09 -14.94
C LEU A 166 4.46 -5.96 -14.83
N PHE A 167 5.16 -7.07 -14.64
CA PHE A 167 6.62 -7.13 -14.44
C PHE A 167 7.23 -8.32 -15.21
N PRO A 168 7.31 -8.22 -16.56
CA PRO A 168 7.85 -9.30 -17.38
C PRO A 168 9.31 -9.60 -17.04
N ASP A 169 9.69 -10.88 -17.10
CA ASP A 169 11.04 -11.35 -16.74
C ASP A 169 12.14 -10.79 -17.67
N ASN A 170 11.82 -10.63 -18.96
CA ASN A 170 12.75 -10.23 -20.01
C ASN A 170 12.34 -8.88 -20.60
N GLU A 171 12.29 -7.85 -19.76
CA GLU A 171 11.99 -6.50 -20.21
C GLU A 171 13.21 -5.87 -20.86
N ASP A 172 13.15 -5.61 -22.16
CA ASP A 172 14.21 -4.90 -22.92
C ASP A 172 13.88 -3.41 -23.01
N THR A 173 14.06 -2.71 -21.89
CA THR A 173 13.93 -1.25 -21.83
C THR A 173 15.21 -0.61 -21.32
N PRO A 174 15.53 0.64 -21.76
CA PRO A 174 16.68 1.37 -21.23
C PRO A 174 16.68 1.50 -19.70
N LEU A 175 15.49 1.64 -19.09
CA LEU A 175 15.34 1.75 -17.65
C LEU A 175 15.67 0.42 -16.94
N GLU A 176 15.21 -0.72 -17.46
CA GLU A 176 15.55 -2.03 -16.90
C GLU A 176 17.05 -2.31 -17.07
N SER A 177 17.64 -1.99 -18.24
CA SER A 177 19.08 -2.11 -18.46
C SER A 177 19.89 -1.28 -17.48
N LEU A 178 19.50 -0.03 -17.22
CA LEU A 178 20.14 0.80 -16.19
C LEU A 178 19.95 0.22 -14.80
N ALA A 179 18.74 -0.15 -14.43
CA ALA A 179 18.41 -0.67 -13.10
C ALA A 179 19.15 -1.99 -12.82
N SER A 180 19.21 -2.90 -13.80
CA SER A 180 19.95 -4.15 -13.68
C SER A 180 21.46 -3.94 -13.60
N THR A 181 22.00 -2.93 -14.33
CA THR A 181 23.42 -2.54 -14.22
C THR A 181 23.77 -2.00 -12.84
N LEU A 182 22.91 -1.20 -12.24
CA LEU A 182 23.10 -0.65 -10.90
C LEU A 182 22.83 -1.68 -9.79
N ARG A 183 22.01 -2.69 -10.09
CA ARG A 183 21.69 -3.79 -9.18
C ARG A 183 22.95 -4.61 -8.88
N GLY A 184 23.13 -4.95 -7.60
CA GLY A 184 24.26 -5.76 -7.18
C GLY A 184 25.61 -5.03 -7.12
N ARG A 185 25.71 -3.77 -7.58
CA ARG A 185 26.92 -2.98 -7.36
C ARG A 185 27.06 -2.68 -5.87
N GLY A 186 28.28 -2.82 -5.35
CA GLY A 186 28.52 -2.76 -3.90
C GLY A 186 28.61 -4.15 -3.25
N GLN A 187 28.23 -5.21 -3.93
CA GLN A 187 28.63 -6.58 -3.58
C GLN A 187 29.98 -6.89 -4.24
N LYS A 188 30.80 -7.73 -3.56
CA LYS A 188 32.15 -8.04 -4.06
C LYS A 188 32.17 -8.67 -5.44
N ASP A 189 31.14 -9.43 -5.77
CA ASP A 189 31.03 -10.23 -6.98
C ASP A 189 29.70 -10.02 -7.74
N GLY A 190 28.82 -9.12 -7.24
CA GLY A 190 27.51 -8.88 -7.82
C GLY A 190 26.51 -10.03 -7.60
N SER A 191 26.86 -11.02 -6.80
CA SER A 191 26.01 -12.19 -6.55
C SER A 191 24.76 -11.84 -5.77
N PRO A 192 23.62 -12.49 -6.07
CA PRO A 192 22.41 -12.32 -5.29
C PRO A 192 22.53 -12.91 -3.89
N VAL A 193 21.77 -12.37 -2.97
CA VAL A 193 21.55 -12.96 -1.65
C VAL A 193 20.32 -13.83 -1.69
N LYS A 194 20.49 -15.08 -1.33
CA LYS A 194 19.39 -16.02 -1.18
C LYS A 194 18.98 -16.13 0.28
N ASP A 195 17.70 -16.04 0.54
CA ASP A 195 17.14 -16.19 1.88
C ASP A 195 15.85 -17.01 1.84
N ARG A 196 15.74 -17.93 2.76
CA ARG A 196 14.48 -18.65 2.99
C ARG A 196 13.67 -17.89 4.00
N ILE A 197 12.50 -17.45 3.59
CA ILE A 197 11.58 -16.76 4.46
C ILE A 197 10.24 -17.47 4.40
N GLU A 198 9.82 -17.95 5.55
CA GLU A 198 8.42 -18.28 5.76
C GLU A 198 7.71 -17.02 6.24
N PRO A 199 6.69 -16.52 5.50
CA PRO A 199 5.83 -15.48 6.05
C PRO A 199 5.13 -16.04 7.28
N GLU A 200 5.46 -15.53 8.44
CA GLU A 200 4.80 -15.89 9.71
C GLU A 200 3.43 -15.18 9.79
N SER A 201 2.52 -15.51 8.90
CA SER A 201 1.18 -14.94 8.83
C SER A 201 0.13 -15.97 9.21
N ILE A 202 -0.94 -15.50 9.83
CA ILE A 202 -2.11 -16.29 10.19
C ILE A 202 -3.25 -15.81 9.31
N LEU A 203 -3.82 -16.70 8.50
CA LEU A 203 -4.99 -16.40 7.68
C LEU A 203 -6.26 -16.61 8.51
N PHE A 204 -7.20 -15.69 8.36
CA PHE A 204 -8.51 -15.77 9.01
C PHE A 204 -9.56 -16.39 8.07
N ASN A 205 -9.27 -16.42 6.77
CA ASN A 205 -10.18 -16.89 5.72
C ASN A 205 -11.56 -16.21 5.81
N ASP A 206 -11.54 -14.89 6.03
CA ASP A 206 -12.70 -14.05 6.22
C ASP A 206 -13.02 -13.23 4.94
N GLU A 207 -14.17 -12.54 4.95
CA GLU A 207 -14.59 -11.67 3.86
C GLU A 207 -13.61 -10.52 3.59
N LEU A 208 -12.76 -10.13 4.56
CA LEU A 208 -11.76 -9.10 4.38
C LEU A 208 -10.62 -9.59 3.49
N GLU A 209 -10.22 -10.84 3.65
CA GLU A 209 -9.19 -11.47 2.80
C GLU A 209 -9.73 -11.71 1.39
N GLU A 210 -11.01 -12.09 1.25
CA GLU A 210 -11.68 -12.19 -0.04
C GLU A 210 -11.75 -10.83 -0.74
N LEU A 211 -12.14 -9.77 -0.04
CA LEU A 211 -12.13 -8.40 -0.56
C LEU A 211 -10.74 -8.02 -1.11
N TYR A 212 -9.67 -8.42 -0.41
CA TYR A 212 -8.31 -8.13 -0.87
C TYR A 212 -7.96 -8.84 -2.16
N ARG A 213 -8.28 -10.15 -2.24
CA ARG A 213 -8.03 -10.98 -3.42
C ARG A 213 -8.80 -10.47 -4.65
N ASP A 214 -10.09 -10.18 -4.48
CA ASP A 214 -10.93 -9.67 -5.56
C ASP A 214 -10.44 -8.32 -6.07
N GLY A 215 -10.16 -7.37 -5.18
CA GLY A 215 -9.63 -6.07 -5.58
C GLY A 215 -8.26 -6.16 -6.25
N MET A 216 -7.38 -7.06 -5.82
CA MET A 216 -6.08 -7.28 -6.46
C MET A 216 -6.26 -7.87 -7.87
N MET A 217 -7.12 -8.88 -8.02
CA MET A 217 -7.43 -9.47 -9.33
C MET A 217 -7.99 -8.41 -10.29
N ASN A 218 -8.93 -7.60 -9.81
CA ASN A 218 -9.53 -6.55 -10.62
C ASN A 218 -8.50 -5.52 -11.10
N ILE A 219 -7.65 -4.99 -10.19
CA ILE A 219 -6.57 -4.04 -10.56
C ILE A 219 -5.67 -4.62 -11.65
N LEU A 220 -5.28 -5.88 -11.51
CA LEU A 220 -4.37 -6.54 -12.45
C LEU A 220 -5.04 -6.82 -13.80
N SER A 221 -6.36 -6.92 -13.85
CA SER A 221 -7.13 -7.19 -15.09
C SER A 221 -7.22 -5.98 -16.05
N HIS A 222 -6.92 -4.77 -15.58
CA HIS A 222 -6.95 -3.54 -16.41
C HIS A 222 -5.71 -3.42 -17.31
N ILE A 223 -5.51 -4.37 -18.22
CA ILE A 223 -4.29 -4.45 -19.05
C ILE A 223 -4.10 -3.29 -20.02
N GLU A 224 -5.20 -2.62 -20.42
CA GLU A 224 -5.16 -1.46 -21.30
C GLU A 224 -4.66 -0.18 -20.61
N LEU A 225 -4.68 -0.13 -19.29
CA LEU A 225 -4.21 1.05 -18.56
C LEU A 225 -2.68 1.11 -18.53
N PRO A 226 -2.11 2.31 -18.42
CA PRO A 226 -0.68 2.49 -18.24
C PRO A 226 -0.16 1.65 -17.08
N ARG A 227 0.96 0.95 -17.30
CA ARG A 227 1.57 0.08 -16.27
C ARG A 227 1.81 0.79 -14.94
N VAL A 228 2.19 2.08 -14.99
CA VAL A 228 2.43 2.91 -13.80
C VAL A 228 1.18 3.05 -12.94
N SER A 229 0.02 3.29 -13.54
CA SER A 229 -1.27 3.38 -12.81
C SER A 229 -1.59 2.07 -12.10
N ARG A 230 -1.43 0.93 -12.79
CA ARG A 230 -1.64 -0.39 -12.18
C ARG A 230 -0.66 -0.69 -11.04
N ILE A 231 0.62 -0.41 -11.21
CA ILE A 231 1.64 -0.57 -10.16
C ILE A 231 1.27 0.28 -8.94
N ARG A 232 0.90 1.55 -9.16
CA ARG A 232 0.47 2.46 -8.09
C ARG A 232 -0.76 1.91 -7.37
N SER A 233 -1.74 1.41 -8.11
CA SER A 233 -2.96 0.85 -7.55
C SER A 233 -2.72 -0.45 -6.77
N VAL A 234 -1.82 -1.32 -7.20
CA VAL A 234 -1.38 -2.50 -6.41
C VAL A 234 -0.79 -2.07 -5.07
N ILE A 235 0.09 -1.06 -5.08
CA ILE A 235 0.72 -0.53 -3.86
C ILE A 235 -0.35 0.09 -2.94
N ASN A 236 -1.20 0.95 -3.48
CA ASN A 236 -2.22 1.65 -2.71
C ASN A 236 -3.31 0.72 -2.19
N TRP A 237 -3.79 -0.24 -3.00
CA TRP A 237 -4.80 -1.21 -2.58
C TRP A 237 -4.35 -2.04 -1.39
N THR A 238 -3.10 -2.47 -1.40
CA THR A 238 -2.52 -3.18 -0.26
C THR A 238 -2.62 -2.34 1.02
N GLY A 239 -2.31 -1.06 0.95
CA GLY A 239 -2.41 -0.18 2.12
C GLY A 239 -3.85 0.20 2.49
N ILE A 240 -4.72 0.45 1.52
CA ILE A 240 -6.16 0.73 1.76
C ILE A 240 -6.82 -0.46 2.44
N TRP A 241 -6.61 -1.66 1.90
CA TRP A 241 -7.11 -2.89 2.51
C TRP A 241 -6.61 -3.07 3.95
N LEU A 242 -5.31 -2.80 4.22
CA LEU A 242 -4.78 -2.86 5.58
C LEU A 242 -5.49 -1.89 6.54
N VAL A 243 -5.91 -0.72 6.08
CA VAL A 243 -6.71 0.21 6.90
C VAL A 243 -8.09 -0.37 7.19
N ILE A 244 -8.77 -0.90 6.18
CA ILE A 244 -10.09 -1.54 6.31
C ILE A 244 -9.98 -2.72 7.29
N MET A 245 -9.03 -3.61 7.08
CA MET A 245 -8.81 -4.81 7.89
C MET A 245 -8.48 -4.46 9.35
N GLN A 246 -7.55 -3.52 9.59
CA GLN A 246 -7.19 -3.10 10.95
C GLN A 246 -8.40 -2.51 11.70
N ASN A 247 -9.21 -1.69 11.01
CA ASN A 247 -10.42 -1.10 11.59
C ASN A 247 -11.44 -2.19 11.97
N ALA A 248 -11.72 -3.13 11.05
CA ALA A 248 -12.68 -4.21 11.24
C ALA A 248 -12.22 -5.17 12.35
N ARG A 249 -11.02 -5.78 12.23
CA ARG A 249 -10.51 -6.77 13.20
C ARG A 249 -10.29 -6.19 14.59
N SER A 250 -10.00 -4.88 14.71
CA SER A 250 -9.95 -4.24 16.03
C SER A 250 -11.31 -4.14 16.68
N SER A 251 -12.37 -3.87 15.92
CA SER A 251 -13.75 -3.86 16.43
C SER A 251 -14.18 -5.27 16.83
N ASP A 252 -13.94 -6.26 15.98
CA ASP A 252 -14.27 -7.66 16.21
C ASP A 252 -13.58 -8.19 17.47
N ALA A 253 -12.29 -7.89 17.67
CA ALA A 253 -11.52 -8.28 18.87
C ALA A 253 -12.02 -7.63 20.17
N LEU A 254 -12.75 -6.53 20.06
CA LEU A 254 -13.38 -5.85 21.20
C LEU A 254 -14.84 -6.26 21.40
N GLY A 255 -15.41 -7.10 20.53
CA GLY A 255 -16.83 -7.45 20.53
C GLY A 255 -17.74 -6.24 20.22
N LEU A 256 -17.26 -5.28 19.43
CA LEU A 256 -17.96 -4.06 19.06
C LEU A 256 -18.36 -4.10 17.59
N GLU A 257 -19.37 -3.34 17.23
CA GLU A 257 -19.70 -3.10 15.82
C GLU A 257 -18.51 -2.49 15.09
N ARG A 258 -18.34 -2.90 13.82
CA ARG A 258 -17.31 -2.36 12.94
C ARG A 258 -17.60 -0.88 12.64
N VAL A 259 -16.59 -0.05 12.82
CA VAL A 259 -16.70 1.40 12.61
C VAL A 259 -16.83 1.72 11.13
N ASN A 260 -17.83 2.52 10.80
CA ASN A 260 -17.93 3.16 9.48
C ASN A 260 -16.98 4.35 9.42
N LEU A 261 -16.12 4.41 8.40
CA LEU A 261 -15.16 5.49 8.20
C LEU A 261 -15.82 6.64 7.43
N ILE A 262 -15.93 7.82 8.06
CA ILE A 262 -16.60 8.99 7.49
C ILE A 262 -15.59 9.82 6.71
N PHE A 263 -15.80 9.95 5.40
CA PHE A 263 -14.94 10.69 4.48
C PHE A 263 -15.47 12.11 4.20
N ASP A 264 -14.60 13.11 4.31
CA ASP A 264 -14.85 14.50 3.92
C ASP A 264 -14.28 14.73 2.51
N CYS A 265 -15.08 14.46 1.47
CA CYS A 265 -14.70 14.66 0.07
C CYS A 265 -14.91 16.13 -0.36
N ALA A 266 -15.81 16.84 0.29
CA ALA A 266 -16.19 18.21 -0.07
C ALA A 266 -15.21 19.26 0.48
N GLY A 267 -14.63 19.01 1.66
CA GLY A 267 -13.77 19.98 2.34
C GLY A 267 -14.49 21.27 2.77
N SER A 268 -15.79 21.41 2.50
CA SER A 268 -16.59 22.63 2.70
C SER A 268 -17.32 22.67 4.04
N HIS A 269 -17.73 21.52 4.57
CA HIS A 269 -18.56 21.42 5.76
C HIS A 269 -17.76 21.17 7.05
N GLY A 270 -17.70 22.15 7.95
CA GLY A 270 -17.01 22.03 9.23
C GLY A 270 -17.58 20.95 10.16
N GLN A 271 -18.89 20.61 10.04
CA GLN A 271 -19.50 19.52 10.81
C GLN A 271 -19.04 18.16 10.32
N LEU A 272 -19.03 17.89 9.02
CA LEU A 272 -18.55 16.67 8.40
C LEU A 272 -17.07 16.43 8.73
N ARG A 273 -16.25 17.48 8.60
CA ARG A 273 -14.83 17.43 8.96
C ARG A 273 -14.63 17.04 10.42
N ARG A 274 -15.40 17.61 11.35
CA ARG A 274 -15.34 17.24 12.77
C ARG A 274 -15.80 15.82 13.02
N ALA A 275 -16.81 15.32 12.31
CA ALA A 275 -17.27 13.93 12.37
C ALA A 275 -16.15 12.98 11.89
N SER A 276 -15.55 13.26 10.74
CA SER A 276 -14.42 12.51 10.20
C SER A 276 -13.21 12.51 11.14
N GLN A 277 -12.89 13.64 11.77
CA GLN A 277 -11.82 13.71 12.78
C GLN A 277 -12.11 12.86 14.02
N ARG A 278 -13.36 12.84 14.50
CA ARG A 278 -13.77 11.97 15.63
C ARG A 278 -13.65 10.52 15.21
N CYS A 279 -14.19 10.17 14.06
CA CYS A 279 -14.11 8.82 13.50
C CYS A 279 -12.67 8.32 13.43
N LEU A 280 -11.73 9.12 12.92
CA LEU A 280 -10.31 8.78 12.91
C LEU A 280 -9.74 8.53 14.32
N LYS A 281 -10.08 9.39 15.28
CA LYS A 281 -9.64 9.23 16.68
C LYS A 281 -10.19 7.96 17.30
N ASP A 282 -11.46 7.66 17.03
CA ASP A 282 -12.15 6.48 17.56
C ASP A 282 -11.55 5.21 16.96
N SER A 283 -11.28 5.17 15.65
CA SER A 283 -10.58 4.05 14.99
C SER A 283 -9.19 3.84 15.58
N ILE A 284 -8.39 4.88 15.73
CA ILE A 284 -7.05 4.81 16.36
C ILE A 284 -7.15 4.30 17.80
N SER A 285 -8.17 4.73 18.56
CA SER A 285 -8.38 4.31 19.94
C SER A 285 -8.80 2.84 20.01
N LYS A 286 -9.66 2.38 19.11
CA LYS A 286 -10.07 0.95 19.03
C LYS A 286 -8.87 0.06 18.70
N VAL A 287 -8.05 0.44 17.73
CA VAL A 287 -6.80 -0.29 17.41
C VAL A 287 -5.90 -0.39 18.65
N PHE A 288 -5.74 0.68 19.40
CA PHE A 288 -4.93 0.68 20.62
C PHE A 288 -5.53 -0.20 21.73
N LEU A 289 -6.84 -0.13 21.93
CA LEU A 289 -7.54 -0.95 22.93
C LEU A 289 -7.50 -2.45 22.60
N ALA A 290 -7.76 -2.80 21.34
CA ALA A 290 -7.66 -4.18 20.86
C ALA A 290 -6.23 -4.73 21.04
N ALA A 291 -5.22 -3.95 20.68
CA ALA A 291 -3.83 -4.32 20.91
C ALA A 291 -3.49 -4.47 22.41
N SER A 292 -4.04 -3.61 23.25
CA SER A 292 -3.86 -3.68 24.71
C SER A 292 -4.50 -4.93 25.30
N ASN A 293 -5.70 -5.30 24.86
CA ASN A 293 -6.40 -6.52 25.28
C ASN A 293 -5.60 -7.77 24.87
N VAL A 294 -5.13 -7.84 23.62
CA VAL A 294 -4.28 -8.95 23.14
C VAL A 294 -2.98 -9.05 23.94
N ALA A 295 -2.41 -7.92 24.31
CA ALA A 295 -1.16 -7.88 25.09
C ALA A 295 -1.33 -8.30 26.54
N ASP A 296 -2.53 -8.24 27.11
CA ASP A 296 -2.87 -8.67 28.47
C ASP A 296 -1.86 -8.16 29.53
N GLY A 297 -1.58 -6.86 29.52
CA GLY A 297 -0.60 -6.24 30.41
C GLY A 297 0.88 -6.61 30.17
N LYS A 298 1.17 -7.47 29.19
CA LYS A 298 2.53 -7.99 28.90
C LYS A 298 3.28 -7.15 27.86
N SER A 299 2.86 -5.93 27.59
CA SER A 299 3.51 -5.07 26.59
C SER A 299 3.72 -3.66 27.11
N SER A 300 4.80 -3.01 26.64
CA SER A 300 5.06 -1.61 26.97
C SER A 300 4.17 -0.66 26.16
N LYS A 301 3.93 0.55 26.72
CA LYS A 301 3.22 1.62 25.98
C LYS A 301 3.87 1.95 24.65
N GLN A 302 5.20 1.81 24.53
CA GLN A 302 5.94 2.03 23.28
C GLN A 302 5.56 0.99 22.23
N GLN A 303 5.47 -0.30 22.57
CA GLN A 303 5.08 -1.35 21.64
C GLN A 303 3.63 -1.17 21.16
N LEU A 304 2.71 -0.90 22.10
CA LEU A 304 1.30 -0.57 21.76
C LEU A 304 1.20 0.69 20.88
N GLY A 305 2.06 1.68 21.14
CA GLY A 305 2.16 2.89 20.33
C GLY A 305 2.55 2.62 18.86
N LYS A 306 3.42 1.63 18.61
CA LYS A 306 3.79 1.21 17.26
C LYS A 306 2.61 0.60 16.51
N VAL A 307 1.82 -0.27 17.15
CA VAL A 307 0.61 -0.87 16.57
C VAL A 307 -0.40 0.22 16.17
N ARG A 308 -0.69 1.12 17.10
CA ARG A 308 -1.57 2.28 16.83
C ARG A 308 -1.03 3.17 15.71
N GLY A 309 0.28 3.39 15.68
CA GLY A 309 0.94 4.22 14.68
C GLY A 309 0.84 3.65 13.28
N ALA A 310 0.83 2.33 13.14
CA ALA A 310 0.71 1.64 11.86
C ALA A 310 -0.57 2.02 11.11
N PHE A 311 -1.72 2.02 11.78
CA PHE A 311 -3.01 2.39 11.19
C PHE A 311 -2.98 3.79 10.56
N ALA A 312 -2.59 4.81 11.33
CA ALA A 312 -2.59 6.19 10.85
C ALA A 312 -1.49 6.45 9.80
N ALA A 313 -0.36 5.76 9.89
CA ALA A 313 0.72 5.87 8.91
C ALA A 313 0.30 5.27 7.57
N THR A 314 -0.35 4.10 7.57
CA THR A 314 -0.89 3.47 6.37
C THR A 314 -1.95 4.35 5.71
N ALA A 315 -2.95 4.77 6.47
CA ALA A 315 -4.03 5.61 5.95
C ALA A 315 -3.51 6.91 5.30
N ALA A 316 -2.47 7.51 5.88
CA ALA A 316 -1.85 8.68 5.31
C ALA A 316 -1.00 8.37 4.06
N ALA A 317 -0.29 7.23 4.04
CA ALA A 317 0.55 6.83 2.91
C ALA A 317 -0.25 6.59 1.62
N VAL A 318 -1.46 6.06 1.76
CA VAL A 318 -2.34 5.73 0.63
C VAL A 318 -3.35 6.83 0.29
N GLY A 319 -3.18 8.04 0.85
CA GLY A 319 -4.03 9.19 0.52
C GLY A 319 -5.44 9.15 1.12
N LEU A 320 -5.66 8.37 2.18
CA LEU A 320 -6.93 8.37 2.93
C LEU A 320 -6.99 9.42 4.05
N LEU A 321 -5.92 10.19 4.27
CA LEU A 321 -5.90 11.30 5.21
C LEU A 321 -5.43 12.59 4.54
N ASN A 322 -6.04 13.72 4.92
CA ASN A 322 -5.72 15.05 4.38
C ASN A 322 -4.30 15.53 4.69
N SER A 323 -3.67 14.98 5.70
CA SER A 323 -2.30 15.35 6.09
C SER A 323 -1.65 14.30 6.98
N TRP A 324 -0.34 14.41 7.16
CA TRP A 324 0.43 13.57 8.05
C TRP A 324 0.39 14.01 9.52
N ARG A 325 0.18 15.29 9.76
CA ARG A 325 0.22 15.91 11.08
C ARG A 325 -0.93 16.91 11.24
N GLY A 326 -1.20 17.28 12.48
CA GLY A 326 -2.19 18.30 12.79
C GLY A 326 -3.62 17.75 12.88
N ARG A 327 -4.57 18.48 12.32
CA ARG A 327 -6.00 18.15 12.36
C ARG A 327 -6.37 17.17 11.24
N ARG A 328 -5.88 15.94 11.35
CA ARG A 328 -6.13 14.87 10.37
C ARG A 328 -7.58 14.43 10.39
N HIS A 329 -8.10 14.12 9.22
CA HIS A 329 -9.40 13.50 9.00
C HIS A 329 -9.36 12.67 7.72
N PHE A 330 -10.34 11.79 7.53
CA PHE A 330 -10.43 10.98 6.32
C PHE A 330 -10.84 11.83 5.12
N VAL A 331 -10.13 11.66 4.04
CA VAL A 331 -10.40 12.22 2.71
C VAL A 331 -10.16 11.14 1.67
N MET A 332 -10.68 11.32 0.46
CA MET A 332 -10.37 10.45 -0.68
C MET A 332 -9.41 11.19 -1.62
N GLY A 333 -8.11 10.90 -1.50
CA GLY A 333 -7.12 11.42 -2.44
C GLY A 333 -7.30 10.84 -3.84
N LEU A 334 -6.82 11.52 -4.88
CA LEU A 334 -7.03 11.10 -6.27
C LEU A 334 -6.46 9.71 -6.56
N ASP A 335 -5.24 9.41 -6.10
CA ASP A 335 -4.63 8.08 -6.27
C ASP A 335 -5.40 6.99 -5.51
N ALA A 336 -5.94 7.31 -4.33
CA ALA A 336 -6.81 6.39 -3.58
C ALA A 336 -8.12 6.15 -4.31
N LEU A 337 -8.71 7.20 -4.87
CA LEU A 337 -9.96 7.12 -5.62
C LEU A 337 -9.80 6.28 -6.90
N GLU A 338 -8.76 6.53 -7.71
CA GLU A 338 -8.41 5.70 -8.86
C GLU A 338 -8.25 4.24 -8.43
N THR A 339 -7.49 3.98 -7.37
CA THR A 339 -7.28 2.63 -6.84
C THR A 339 -8.59 1.96 -6.44
N MET A 340 -9.51 2.68 -5.78
CA MET A 340 -10.81 2.14 -5.36
C MET A 340 -11.68 1.77 -6.56
N VAL A 341 -11.63 2.55 -7.64
CA VAL A 341 -12.33 2.24 -8.88
C VAL A 341 -11.74 1.00 -9.55
N LEU A 342 -10.41 0.94 -9.69
CA LEU A 342 -9.76 -0.22 -10.29
C LEU A 342 -9.97 -1.51 -9.49
N ALA A 343 -10.01 -1.41 -8.16
CA ALA A 343 -10.28 -2.55 -7.30
C ALA A 343 -11.74 -3.03 -7.35
N CYS A 344 -12.68 -2.11 -7.67
CA CYS A 344 -14.10 -2.43 -7.82
C CYS A 344 -14.44 -3.08 -9.15
N LEU A 345 -13.83 -2.59 -10.25
CA LEU A 345 -14.17 -2.98 -11.62
C LEU A 345 -13.25 -4.06 -12.16
N GLU A 346 -13.78 -5.10 -12.77
CA GLU A 346 -13.00 -6.08 -13.51
C GLU A 346 -12.87 -5.62 -14.98
N GLY A 347 -11.65 -5.31 -15.43
CA GLY A 347 -11.35 -4.96 -16.82
C GLY A 347 -12.12 -3.72 -17.30
N GLU A 348 -12.85 -3.89 -18.42
CA GLU A 348 -13.65 -2.82 -19.08
C GLU A 348 -15.07 -2.65 -18.53
N SER A 349 -15.38 -3.26 -17.38
CA SER A 349 -16.72 -3.17 -16.80
C SER A 349 -17.07 -1.75 -16.35
N GLU A 350 -18.35 -1.48 -16.28
CA GLU A 350 -18.91 -0.21 -15.78
C GLU A 350 -19.91 -0.49 -14.64
N ILE A 351 -19.99 0.43 -13.71
CA ILE A 351 -20.97 0.38 -12.61
C ILE A 351 -21.61 1.76 -12.42
N SER A 352 -22.84 1.82 -11.98
CA SER A 352 -23.43 3.12 -11.65
C SER A 352 -22.72 3.72 -10.42
N PHE A 353 -22.67 5.05 -10.37
CA PHE A 353 -22.06 5.79 -9.27
C PHE A 353 -22.71 5.46 -7.93
N GLU A 354 -24.02 5.28 -7.93
CA GLU A 354 -24.81 4.92 -6.75
C GLU A 354 -24.42 3.54 -6.21
N ARG A 355 -24.30 2.55 -7.09
CA ARG A 355 -23.85 1.20 -6.70
C ARG A 355 -22.40 1.20 -6.23
N PHE A 356 -21.53 1.97 -6.86
CA PHE A 356 -20.16 2.13 -6.36
C PHE A 356 -20.14 2.70 -4.94
N GLY A 357 -20.97 3.71 -4.68
CA GLY A 357 -21.09 4.32 -3.35
C GLY A 357 -21.60 3.35 -2.29
N MET A 358 -22.65 2.59 -2.61
CA MET A 358 -23.32 1.71 -1.66
C MET A 358 -22.68 0.33 -1.62
N ASP A 359 -22.64 -0.40 -2.75
CA ASP A 359 -22.22 -1.81 -2.74
C ASP A 359 -20.71 -1.95 -2.47
N TRP A 360 -19.90 -1.01 -2.99
CA TRP A 360 -18.45 -1.09 -2.86
C TRP A 360 -17.89 -0.24 -1.71
N LEU A 361 -18.08 1.09 -1.75
CA LEU A 361 -17.50 1.94 -0.72
C LEU A 361 -18.10 1.66 0.65
N TYR A 362 -19.43 1.55 0.76
CA TYR A 362 -20.08 1.39 2.04
C TYR A 362 -20.16 -0.07 2.51
N GLU A 363 -20.77 -0.97 1.76
CA GLU A 363 -20.99 -2.35 2.22
C GLU A 363 -19.68 -3.12 2.35
N LYS A 364 -18.78 -3.05 1.33
CA LYS A 364 -17.53 -3.77 1.32
C LYS A 364 -16.42 -3.08 2.14
N CYS A 365 -16.26 -1.76 2.00
CA CYS A 365 -15.15 -1.02 2.60
C CYS A 365 -15.50 -0.28 3.89
N ARG A 366 -16.79 -0.15 4.22
CA ARG A 366 -17.31 0.63 5.36
C ARG A 366 -16.97 2.13 5.28
N PHE A 367 -16.92 2.68 4.07
CA PHE A 367 -16.66 4.08 3.81
C PHE A 367 -17.96 4.84 3.58
N VAL A 368 -18.27 5.80 4.43
CA VAL A 368 -19.45 6.68 4.31
C VAL A 368 -19.05 7.93 3.54
N THR A 369 -19.64 8.11 2.36
CA THR A 369 -19.37 9.24 1.47
C THR A 369 -20.64 10.00 1.03
N GLY A 370 -21.78 9.32 0.92
CA GLY A 370 -23.02 9.86 0.41
C GLY A 370 -24.19 9.78 1.40
N ARG A 371 -25.36 10.26 0.94
CA ARG A 371 -26.57 10.32 1.74
C ARG A 371 -27.08 8.93 2.15
N GLU A 372 -27.16 7.99 1.21
CA GLU A 372 -27.69 6.64 1.48
C GLU A 372 -26.79 5.92 2.50
N SER A 373 -25.50 5.92 2.29
CA SER A 373 -24.55 5.33 3.25
C SER A 373 -24.56 6.01 4.62
N ALA A 374 -24.85 7.32 4.68
CA ALA A 374 -25.02 8.04 5.94
C ALA A 374 -26.32 7.68 6.65
N GLN A 375 -27.39 7.40 5.89
CA GLN A 375 -28.67 6.93 6.43
C GLN A 375 -28.50 5.54 7.04
N ASP A 376 -27.93 4.60 6.32
CA ASP A 376 -27.70 3.23 6.79
C ASP A 376 -26.72 3.15 7.96
N ALA A 377 -25.83 4.14 8.06
CA ALA A 377 -24.91 4.31 9.20
C ALA A 377 -25.52 5.08 10.39
N ASP A 378 -26.85 5.34 10.39
CA ASP A 378 -27.57 6.11 11.42
C ASP A 378 -27.02 7.53 11.68
N LEU A 379 -26.29 8.11 10.74
CA LEU A 379 -25.67 9.43 10.91
C LEU A 379 -26.69 10.56 10.73
N LEU A 380 -27.76 10.35 9.93
CA LEU A 380 -28.77 11.38 9.68
C LEU A 380 -29.61 11.73 10.91
N ASN A 381 -29.53 10.96 11.99
CA ASN A 381 -30.08 11.32 13.29
C ASN A 381 -29.37 12.55 13.91
N ASN A 382 -28.13 12.82 13.52
CA ASN A 382 -27.29 13.87 14.09
C ASN A 382 -26.79 14.90 13.06
N PHE A 383 -27.03 14.66 11.78
CA PHE A 383 -26.57 15.51 10.68
C PHE A 383 -27.69 15.78 9.69
N ASP A 384 -27.69 16.97 9.11
CA ASP A 384 -28.55 17.30 7.99
C ASP A 384 -28.13 16.49 6.74
N SER A 385 -29.10 15.89 6.04
CA SER A 385 -28.85 15.08 4.84
C SER A 385 -28.13 15.85 3.74
N THR A 386 -28.39 17.18 3.65
CA THR A 386 -27.77 18.07 2.66
C THR A 386 -26.22 18.06 2.73
N ILE A 387 -25.65 17.80 3.92
CA ILE A 387 -24.20 17.71 4.13
C ILE A 387 -23.62 16.53 3.36
N PHE A 388 -24.31 15.38 3.40
CA PHE A 388 -23.87 14.18 2.70
C PHE A 388 -24.22 14.20 1.21
N GLU A 389 -25.32 14.85 0.82
CA GLU A 389 -25.63 15.12 -0.58
C GLU A 389 -24.57 15.99 -1.26
N GLU A 390 -24.12 17.04 -0.58
CA GLU A 390 -23.02 17.89 -1.08
C GLU A 390 -21.70 17.14 -1.11
N ASN A 391 -21.41 16.31 -0.10
CA ASN A 391 -20.21 15.48 -0.06
C ASN A 391 -20.15 14.48 -1.23
N GLU A 392 -21.28 13.84 -1.51
CA GLU A 392 -21.44 12.92 -2.65
C GLU A 392 -21.28 13.63 -3.98
N ARG A 393 -21.88 14.82 -4.12
CA ARG A 393 -21.74 15.66 -5.32
C ARG A 393 -20.28 16.03 -5.56
N GLN A 394 -19.53 16.40 -4.53
CA GLN A 394 -18.11 16.73 -4.64
C GLN A 394 -17.26 15.51 -5.00
N LEU A 395 -17.58 14.34 -4.48
CA LEU A 395 -16.94 13.08 -4.89
C LEU A 395 -17.17 12.81 -6.37
N ALA A 396 -18.41 12.97 -6.84
CA ALA A 396 -18.76 12.81 -8.26
C ALA A 396 -17.99 13.80 -9.16
N GLU A 397 -17.87 15.08 -8.75
CA GLU A 397 -17.10 16.08 -9.49
C GLU A 397 -15.59 15.73 -9.54
N GLN A 398 -15.02 15.25 -8.45
CA GLN A 398 -13.63 14.76 -8.44
C GLN A 398 -13.46 13.61 -9.43
N MET A 399 -14.34 12.62 -9.41
CA MET A 399 -14.30 11.47 -10.31
C MET A 399 -14.49 11.88 -11.77
N LYS A 400 -15.39 12.83 -12.03
CA LYS A 400 -15.60 13.39 -13.37
C LYS A 400 -14.34 14.12 -13.87
N SER A 401 -13.71 14.93 -13.03
CA SER A 401 -12.51 15.68 -13.40
C SER A 401 -11.31 14.80 -13.70
N THR A 402 -11.28 13.58 -13.15
CA THR A 402 -10.23 12.58 -13.39
C THR A 402 -10.58 11.55 -14.46
N GLY A 403 -11.76 11.66 -15.09
CA GLY A 403 -12.18 10.72 -16.12
C GLY A 403 -12.71 9.38 -15.60
N LEU A 404 -12.89 9.24 -14.28
CA LEU A 404 -13.44 8.03 -13.66
C LEU A 404 -14.96 7.98 -13.68
N LEU A 405 -15.63 9.09 -13.98
CA LEU A 405 -17.07 9.21 -14.01
C LEU A 405 -17.54 9.86 -15.31
N THR A 406 -18.45 9.21 -16.01
CA THR A 406 -19.16 9.75 -17.16
C THR A 406 -20.62 10.02 -16.79
N ILE A 407 -21.10 11.23 -17.08
CA ILE A 407 -22.48 11.62 -16.87
C ILE A 407 -23.20 11.59 -18.21
N TYR A 408 -24.10 10.64 -18.40
CA TYR A 408 -24.92 10.51 -19.62
C TYR A 408 -26.20 11.33 -19.53
N SER A 409 -26.74 11.52 -18.33
CA SER A 409 -27.91 12.33 -18.03
C SER A 409 -27.94 12.67 -16.53
N ASP A 410 -28.87 13.53 -16.11
CA ASP A 410 -29.05 13.85 -14.69
C ASP A 410 -29.30 12.61 -13.80
N ALA A 411 -29.81 11.53 -14.39
CA ALA A 411 -30.15 10.30 -13.69
C ALA A 411 -29.16 9.14 -13.98
N THR A 412 -28.19 9.32 -14.88
CA THR A 412 -27.29 8.22 -15.28
C THR A 412 -25.84 8.65 -15.17
N ARG A 413 -25.20 8.22 -14.10
CA ARG A 413 -23.79 8.45 -13.80
C ARG A 413 -23.08 7.09 -13.75
N MET A 414 -22.12 6.88 -14.65
CA MET A 414 -21.40 5.60 -14.77
C MET A 414 -19.92 5.78 -14.44
N ILE A 415 -19.42 4.85 -13.66
CA ILE A 415 -17.99 4.75 -13.33
C ILE A 415 -17.36 3.76 -14.27
N SER A 416 -16.26 4.15 -14.90
CA SER A 416 -15.47 3.30 -15.77
C SER A 416 -14.02 3.78 -15.81
N THR A 417 -13.15 2.95 -16.34
CA THR A 417 -11.73 3.29 -16.59
C THR A 417 -11.48 3.75 -18.02
N GLY A 418 -12.52 3.86 -18.86
CA GLY A 418 -12.40 4.14 -20.29
C GLY A 418 -11.70 5.45 -20.64
N ALA A 419 -11.81 6.48 -19.82
CA ALA A 419 -11.16 7.78 -20.04
C ALA A 419 -9.70 7.86 -19.51
N LEU A 420 -9.23 6.82 -18.82
CA LEU A 420 -7.84 6.72 -18.35
C LEU A 420 -6.90 6.06 -19.36
N ARG A 421 -7.43 5.60 -20.51
CA ARG A 421 -6.72 4.90 -21.58
C ARG A 421 -5.90 5.81 -22.47
#